data_33a108e5f7b84ec3e2f72c9fd1aaf9f8
#
_entry.id   33a108e5f7b84ec3e2f72c9fd1aaf9f8
#
_cell.length_a   1.000
_cell.length_b   1.000
_cell.length_c   1.000
_cell.angle_alpha   90.00
_cell.angle_beta   90.00
_cell.angle_gamma   90.00
#
_symmetry.space_group_name_H-M   'P 1'
#
loop_
_entity.id
_entity.type
_entity.pdbx_description
1 polymer ?
#
loop_
_entity_poly.entity_id
_entity_poly.type
_entity_poly.pdbx_seq_one_letter_code
_entity_poly.pdbx_strand_id
1 'polypeptide(L)'
;MRQRAWTIGLLGLAVLTAAPPVASARIKLITLPPRQRVEIQLDNPNATLVEEERIVPLVKGLNQVDFSWANTQIDPNTIVFRVLPRDEGPAVPKPAAVKAVPAKEAGVAAGANAVKAVPAKAEADDGGALDIKVLSVSYPPNEAALVWQVASSGSGSARVRISYLLGNLTKSFNYRAVASHDESALTLSQYVRIQNLANESFGSTELWAGIGPRFHRPIGLNETKEMLVEKYDKVPVRKTYTSDPQLYGYIDRPQNKLLVTMHYVLKNNKAEHLGTAPLPYGKVRIFQDDGRGSTAFLGEDWGKFTPLDDQMKLYVGTAQDVVVKRTIDKNEQQRVAGNLFNRDVILKYEIENFKDKAVTGRDVQWELAKDTTFQGGPDKEDSTYDHLVFHVQLPARGADTKAAKIIQKLHLVIKNEW
;
A
#
# COMPACT_ATOMS: atom_id res chain seq x y z
N MET A 1 103.75 18.48 -19.82
CA MET A 1 104.47 17.14 -19.82
C MET A 1 103.41 16.13 -19.90
N ARG A 2 103.20 15.51 -21.05
CA ARG A 2 103.42 14.08 -21.46
C ARG A 2 103.15 13.09 -20.34
N GLN A 3 102.05 12.20 -20.47
CA GLN A 3 102.27 10.89 -21.10
C GLN A 3 100.95 10.17 -21.38
N ARG A 4 101.02 9.44 -22.47
CA ARG A 4 100.02 8.49 -23.06
C ARG A 4 99.99 7.16 -22.30
N ALA A 5 98.86 6.44 -22.36
CA ALA A 5 98.76 4.97 -22.56
C ALA A 5 97.29 4.58 -22.60
N TRP A 6 96.80 4.10 -23.64
CA TRP A 6 96.60 2.79 -24.23
C TRP A 6 95.40 2.02 -23.71
N THR A 7 94.49 1.83 -24.59
CA THR A 7 93.27 1.03 -24.68
C THR A 7 93.50 -0.48 -24.53
N ILE A 8 92.53 -1.17 -23.88
CA ILE A 8 92.14 -2.54 -24.24
C ILE A 8 90.62 -2.60 -24.21
N GLY A 9 90.04 -2.92 -25.33
CA GLY A 9 88.56 -3.12 -25.47
C GLY A 9 88.15 -4.50 -24.99
N LEU A 10 87.07 -4.59 -24.31
CA LEU A 10 86.29 -5.80 -24.07
C LEU A 10 84.91 -5.67 -24.67
N LEU A 11 84.69 -6.42 -25.78
CA LEU A 11 83.33 -6.63 -26.33
C LEU A 11 82.53 -7.46 -25.36
N GLY A 12 81.60 -6.85 -24.62
CA GLY A 12 80.59 -7.52 -23.86
C GLY A 12 79.33 -7.74 -24.70
N LEU A 13 79.06 -9.00 -25.07
CA LEU A 13 77.86 -9.41 -25.77
C LEU A 13 76.62 -9.28 -24.84
N ALA A 14 75.85 -8.20 -24.98
CA ALA A 14 74.58 -8.01 -24.24
C ALA A 14 73.49 -8.89 -24.88
N VAL A 15 73.16 -10.01 -24.23
CA VAL A 15 71.95 -10.80 -24.55
C VAL A 15 70.73 -10.04 -24.02
N LEU A 16 70.01 -9.37 -24.94
CA LEU A 16 68.70 -8.83 -24.67
C LEU A 16 67.72 -10.00 -24.48
N THR A 17 67.41 -10.36 -23.25
CA THR A 17 66.26 -11.20 -22.94
C THR A 17 65.01 -10.31 -23.15
N ALA A 18 64.31 -10.49 -24.24
CA ALA A 18 62.99 -9.90 -24.46
C ALA A 18 62.01 -10.55 -23.48
N ALA A 19 61.64 -9.83 -22.41
CA ALA A 19 60.53 -10.24 -21.54
C ALA A 19 59.26 -10.28 -22.39
N PRO A 20 58.43 -11.33 -22.29
CA PRO A 20 57.16 -11.39 -23.02
C PRO A 20 56.28 -10.21 -22.60
N PRO A 21 55.57 -9.59 -23.54
CA PRO A 21 54.65 -8.50 -23.20
C PRO A 21 53.61 -9.05 -22.18
N VAL A 22 53.56 -8.45 -21.00
CA VAL A 22 52.50 -8.71 -20.06
C VAL A 22 51.22 -8.26 -20.75
N ALA A 23 50.40 -9.21 -21.17
CA ALA A 23 49.11 -8.94 -21.75
C ALA A 23 48.28 -8.22 -20.67
N SER A 24 48.23 -6.90 -20.76
CA SER A 24 47.32 -6.10 -19.93
C SER A 24 45.89 -6.57 -20.21
N ALA A 25 45.32 -7.32 -19.29
CA ALA A 25 43.93 -7.72 -19.40
C ALA A 25 43.07 -6.44 -19.41
N ARG A 26 42.57 -6.13 -20.62
CA ARG A 26 41.68 -4.97 -20.77
C ARG A 26 40.41 -5.26 -19.99
N ILE A 27 40.19 -4.53 -18.89
CA ILE A 27 38.94 -4.52 -18.12
C ILE A 27 37.91 -3.81 -19.02
N LYS A 28 36.80 -4.49 -19.31
CA LYS A 28 35.70 -3.89 -20.07
C LYS A 28 34.73 -3.22 -19.09
N LEU A 29 34.56 -1.91 -19.19
CA LEU A 29 33.51 -1.17 -18.52
C LEU A 29 32.19 -1.34 -19.30
N ILE A 30 31.16 -1.75 -18.61
CA ILE A 30 29.81 -2.01 -19.15
C ILE A 30 28.83 -1.08 -18.43
N THR A 31 28.30 -0.12 -19.17
CA THR A 31 27.10 0.60 -18.75
C THR A 31 25.88 -0.32 -18.90
N LEU A 32 25.03 -0.35 -17.89
CA LEU A 32 23.88 -1.25 -17.89
C LEU A 32 22.95 -1.01 -19.10
N PRO A 33 22.63 -2.06 -19.86
CA PRO A 33 21.65 -1.98 -20.94
C PRO A 33 20.25 -1.63 -20.46
N PRO A 34 19.32 -1.26 -21.35
CA PRO A 34 17.93 -0.99 -21.00
C PRO A 34 17.28 -2.14 -20.24
N ARG A 35 16.36 -1.80 -19.33
CA ARG A 35 15.54 -2.76 -18.59
C ARG A 35 14.68 -3.57 -19.53
N GLN A 36 14.67 -4.90 -19.37
CA GLN A 36 13.81 -5.83 -20.12
C GLN A 36 12.50 -6.09 -19.37
N ARG A 37 12.57 -6.18 -18.05
CA ARG A 37 11.44 -6.36 -17.14
C ARG A 37 11.68 -5.56 -15.88
N VAL A 38 10.62 -4.99 -15.34
CA VAL A 38 10.62 -4.37 -14.02
C VAL A 38 9.44 -4.91 -13.23
N GLU A 39 9.71 -5.33 -12.02
CA GLU A 39 8.71 -5.73 -11.03
C GLU A 39 8.83 -4.83 -9.80
N ILE A 40 7.72 -4.27 -9.34
CA ILE A 40 7.65 -3.41 -8.16
C ILE A 40 6.69 -4.04 -7.16
N GLN A 41 7.20 -4.35 -5.98
CA GLN A 41 6.46 -4.95 -4.89
C GLN A 41 6.28 -3.93 -3.76
N LEU A 42 5.01 -3.61 -3.49
CA LEU A 42 4.58 -2.62 -2.51
C LEU A 42 3.84 -3.27 -1.33
N ASP A 43 4.04 -4.57 -1.08
CA ASP A 43 3.40 -5.30 0.02
C ASP A 43 3.89 -4.83 1.40
N ASN A 44 5.16 -4.48 1.52
CA ASN A 44 5.70 -3.92 2.75
C ASN A 44 5.32 -2.44 2.89
N PRO A 45 4.77 -2.00 4.04
CA PRO A 45 4.38 -0.60 4.26
C PRO A 45 5.57 0.37 4.36
N ASN A 46 6.77 -0.13 4.68
CA ASN A 46 7.95 0.69 4.96
C ASN A 46 9.00 0.67 3.84
N ALA A 47 8.86 -0.21 2.85
CA ALA A 47 9.85 -0.39 1.81
C ALA A 47 9.22 -0.88 0.51
N THR A 48 9.63 -0.30 -0.60
CA THR A 48 9.26 -0.75 -1.94
C THR A 48 10.42 -1.53 -2.54
N LEU A 49 10.20 -2.80 -2.84
CA LEU A 49 11.18 -3.62 -3.55
C LEU A 49 11.01 -3.42 -5.05
N VAL A 50 12.10 -3.07 -5.71
CA VAL A 50 12.19 -3.03 -7.18
C VAL A 50 13.12 -4.14 -7.63
N GLU A 51 12.67 -4.93 -8.58
CA GLU A 51 13.49 -5.92 -9.28
C GLU A 51 13.48 -5.62 -10.79
N GLU A 52 14.65 -5.47 -11.38
CA GLU A 52 14.79 -5.22 -12.79
C GLU A 52 15.66 -6.27 -13.47
N GLU A 53 15.24 -6.73 -14.63
CA GLU A 53 16.00 -7.67 -15.43
C GLU A 53 16.65 -6.96 -16.61
N ARG A 54 17.92 -7.29 -16.86
CA ARG A 54 18.71 -6.74 -17.96
C ARG A 54 19.52 -7.85 -18.65
N ILE A 55 19.83 -7.67 -19.93
CA ILE A 55 20.70 -8.56 -20.68
C ILE A 55 22.06 -7.87 -20.79
N VAL A 56 23.03 -8.33 -20.01
CA VAL A 56 24.36 -7.73 -19.90
C VAL A 56 25.35 -8.46 -20.82
N PRO A 57 25.99 -7.79 -21.78
CA PRO A 57 27.01 -8.39 -22.65
C PRO A 57 28.34 -8.50 -21.90
N LEU A 58 28.81 -9.71 -21.67
CA LEU A 58 30.08 -9.99 -20.98
C LEU A 58 31.14 -10.47 -21.97
N VAL A 59 32.41 -10.18 -21.67
CA VAL A 59 33.57 -10.77 -22.35
C VAL A 59 34.25 -11.77 -21.41
N LYS A 60 34.97 -12.73 -21.99
CA LYS A 60 35.78 -13.68 -21.25
C LYS A 60 36.77 -12.94 -20.35
N GLY A 61 36.86 -13.33 -19.09
CA GLY A 61 37.70 -12.71 -18.07
C GLY A 61 36.95 -11.70 -17.20
N LEU A 62 37.61 -10.60 -16.87
CA LEU A 62 37.08 -9.62 -15.90
C LEU A 62 36.28 -8.51 -16.62
N ASN A 63 35.08 -8.27 -16.12
CA ASN A 63 34.17 -7.19 -16.56
C ASN A 63 33.88 -6.27 -15.38
N GLN A 64 33.71 -4.97 -15.64
CA GLN A 64 33.20 -3.99 -14.70
C GLN A 64 31.79 -3.58 -15.15
N VAL A 65 30.81 -3.80 -14.30
CA VAL A 65 29.41 -3.45 -14.57
C VAL A 65 29.05 -2.28 -13.69
N ASP A 66 28.73 -1.14 -14.29
CA ASP A 66 28.41 0.12 -13.63
C ASP A 66 26.90 0.26 -13.42
N PHE A 67 26.49 0.64 -12.20
CA PHE A 67 25.12 0.96 -11.84
C PHE A 67 25.08 2.29 -11.10
N SER A 68 24.39 3.26 -11.66
CA SER A 68 24.21 4.59 -11.07
C SER A 68 22.76 4.83 -10.69
N TRP A 69 22.56 5.46 -9.52
CA TRP A 69 21.25 5.87 -9.00
C TRP A 69 21.19 7.38 -8.71
N ALA A 70 21.98 8.17 -9.38
CA ALA A 70 22.05 9.61 -9.19
C ALA A 70 20.63 10.23 -9.20
N ASN A 71 20.36 11.06 -8.17
CA ASN A 71 19.08 11.74 -7.97
C ASN A 71 17.86 10.83 -7.72
N THR A 72 18.03 9.53 -7.50
CA THR A 72 16.94 8.63 -7.11
C THR A 72 16.95 8.36 -5.61
N GLN A 73 15.90 7.73 -5.10
CA GLN A 73 15.75 7.38 -3.68
C GLN A 73 16.08 5.90 -3.40
N ILE A 74 17.04 5.36 -4.14
CA ILE A 74 17.53 3.99 -3.94
C ILE A 74 18.37 3.93 -2.66
N ASP A 75 18.13 2.92 -1.82
CA ASP A 75 19.02 2.59 -0.70
C ASP A 75 20.22 1.77 -1.21
N PRO A 76 21.43 2.34 -1.22
CA PRO A 76 22.61 1.67 -1.78
C PRO A 76 22.96 0.34 -1.11
N ASN A 77 22.65 0.20 0.19
CA ASN A 77 22.97 -0.98 0.97
C ASN A 77 22.11 -2.20 0.62
N THR A 78 21.04 -1.98 -0.15
CA THR A 78 20.08 -3.03 -0.52
C THR A 78 20.25 -3.54 -1.94
N ILE A 79 21.21 -2.97 -2.69
CA ILE A 79 21.42 -3.32 -4.09
C ILE A 79 22.05 -4.70 -4.22
N VAL A 80 21.36 -5.62 -4.88
CA VAL A 80 21.81 -7.00 -5.11
C VAL A 80 21.81 -7.30 -6.60
N PHE A 81 22.93 -7.85 -7.08
CA PHE A 81 23.09 -8.32 -8.44
C PHE A 81 23.07 -9.86 -8.47
N ARG A 82 22.17 -10.42 -9.26
CA ARG A 82 22.04 -11.89 -9.44
C ARG A 82 22.05 -12.25 -10.91
N VAL A 83 22.81 -13.29 -11.26
CA VAL A 83 22.78 -13.89 -12.58
C VAL A 83 21.63 -14.90 -12.61
N LEU A 84 20.75 -14.80 -13.61
CA LEU A 84 19.64 -15.74 -13.79
C LEU A 84 20.04 -16.89 -14.71
N PRO A 85 19.56 -18.12 -14.45
CA PRO A 85 19.70 -19.24 -15.39
C PRO A 85 19.10 -18.90 -16.77
N ARG A 86 19.65 -19.50 -17.84
CA ARG A 86 19.18 -19.24 -19.20
C ARG A 86 17.73 -19.67 -19.48
N ASP A 87 17.20 -20.62 -18.71
CA ASP A 87 15.96 -21.33 -19.03
C ASP A 87 14.71 -20.92 -18.21
N GLU A 88 14.81 -19.94 -17.32
CA GLU A 88 13.69 -19.51 -16.47
C GLU A 88 13.15 -18.13 -16.86
N GLY A 89 12.51 -18.03 -18.01
CA GLY A 89 11.74 -16.84 -18.36
C GLY A 89 10.75 -17.10 -19.50
N PRO A 90 9.57 -16.45 -19.49
CA PRO A 90 8.68 -16.48 -20.63
C PRO A 90 9.43 -15.98 -21.86
N ALA A 91 9.25 -16.67 -22.99
CA ALA A 91 9.86 -16.31 -24.27
C ALA A 91 9.64 -14.80 -24.54
N VAL A 92 10.74 -14.06 -24.66
CA VAL A 92 10.68 -12.65 -25.05
C VAL A 92 9.95 -12.58 -26.39
N PRO A 93 8.84 -11.82 -26.53
CA PRO A 93 8.22 -11.64 -27.83
C PRO A 93 9.27 -11.04 -28.77
N LYS A 94 9.57 -11.74 -29.86
CA LYS A 94 10.44 -11.25 -30.90
C LYS A 94 9.92 -9.89 -31.38
N PRO A 95 10.71 -8.81 -31.38
CA PRO A 95 10.21 -7.53 -31.87
C PRO A 95 9.62 -7.71 -33.25
N ALA A 96 8.36 -7.36 -33.42
CA ALA A 96 7.71 -7.37 -34.72
C ALA A 96 8.53 -6.48 -35.65
N ALA A 97 8.97 -7.03 -36.77
CA ALA A 97 9.68 -6.29 -37.77
C ALA A 97 8.80 -5.12 -38.23
N VAL A 98 9.17 -3.91 -37.86
CA VAL A 98 8.52 -2.69 -38.33
C VAL A 98 8.87 -2.61 -39.82
N LYS A 99 7.87 -2.85 -40.67
CA LYS A 99 8.00 -2.58 -42.11
C LYS A 99 8.27 -1.09 -42.29
N ALA A 100 9.46 -0.76 -42.80
CA ALA A 100 9.82 0.60 -43.14
C ALA A 100 8.81 1.16 -44.13
N VAL A 101 8.14 2.25 -43.78
CA VAL A 101 7.37 3.08 -44.71
C VAL A 101 8.36 3.98 -45.44
N PRO A 102 8.36 4.05 -46.76
CA PRO A 102 9.30 4.91 -47.51
C PRO A 102 8.99 6.38 -47.25
N ALA A 103 9.95 7.10 -46.67
CA ALA A 103 9.88 8.54 -46.52
C ALA A 103 10.07 9.21 -47.90
N LYS A 104 9.11 10.06 -48.26
CA LYS A 104 9.22 11.02 -49.38
C LYS A 104 10.21 12.12 -48.99
N GLU A 105 11.10 12.39 -49.91
CA GLU A 105 12.15 13.41 -49.84
C GLU A 105 11.59 14.81 -49.58
N ALA A 106 12.18 15.49 -48.58
CA ALA A 106 12.26 16.96 -48.56
C ALA A 106 13.67 17.31 -48.03
N GLY A 107 14.52 17.77 -48.95
CA GLY A 107 15.88 18.11 -48.65
C GLY A 107 16.03 19.40 -47.86
N VAL A 108 16.97 19.40 -46.91
CA VAL A 108 17.85 20.56 -46.59
C VAL A 108 19.20 20.00 -46.14
N ALA A 109 20.25 20.51 -46.73
CA ALA A 109 21.65 20.19 -46.45
C ALA A 109 22.14 20.90 -45.19
N ALA A 110 22.98 20.25 -44.39
CA ALA A 110 24.27 20.80 -43.93
C ALA A 110 24.96 19.91 -42.87
N GLY A 111 26.23 19.59 -43.12
CA GLY A 111 27.30 19.59 -42.15
C GLY A 111 27.63 18.28 -41.43
N ALA A 112 28.43 17.51 -42.10
CA ALA A 112 29.51 16.60 -41.66
C ALA A 112 29.91 16.55 -40.18
N ASN A 113 29.85 15.37 -39.57
CA ASN A 113 30.97 14.56 -39.08
C ASN A 113 30.42 13.26 -38.47
N ALA A 114 30.19 12.28 -39.32
CA ALA A 114 29.89 10.92 -38.89
C ALA A 114 31.20 10.19 -38.61
N VAL A 115 31.51 9.97 -37.33
CA VAL A 115 32.48 8.97 -36.91
C VAL A 115 31.89 7.60 -37.26
N LYS A 116 32.48 6.96 -38.25
CA LYS A 116 32.14 5.61 -38.69
C LYS A 116 32.41 4.62 -37.55
N ALA A 117 31.33 4.15 -36.87
CA ALA A 117 31.43 3.01 -35.99
C ALA A 117 31.78 1.78 -36.81
N VAL A 118 32.95 1.22 -36.56
CA VAL A 118 33.37 -0.07 -37.10
C VAL A 118 32.50 -1.15 -36.44
N PRO A 119 31.76 -1.98 -37.18
CA PRO A 119 31.01 -3.07 -36.57
C PRO A 119 32.01 -4.07 -35.98
N ALA A 120 31.96 -4.24 -34.65
CA ALA A 120 32.67 -5.33 -34.00
C ALA A 120 32.09 -6.64 -34.51
N LYS A 121 32.95 -7.43 -35.15
CA LYS A 121 32.67 -8.79 -35.65
C LYS A 121 32.17 -9.60 -34.44
N ALA A 122 30.89 -9.99 -34.48
CA ALA A 122 30.32 -10.90 -33.50
C ALA A 122 31.06 -12.25 -33.66
N GLU A 123 31.92 -12.57 -32.71
CA GLU A 123 32.43 -13.94 -32.56
C GLU A 123 31.24 -14.82 -32.16
N ALA A 124 31.11 -15.94 -32.81
CA ALA A 124 30.05 -16.91 -32.61
C ALA A 124 29.94 -17.33 -31.15
N ASP A 125 28.75 -17.26 -30.58
CA ASP A 125 28.37 -17.75 -29.26
C ASP A 125 28.62 -19.27 -29.22
N ASP A 126 29.67 -19.68 -28.51
CA ASP A 126 29.94 -21.07 -28.17
C ASP A 126 28.91 -21.49 -27.10
N GLY A 127 27.80 -22.10 -27.54
CA GLY A 127 26.57 -22.39 -26.81
C GLY A 127 26.67 -23.07 -25.44
N GLY A 128 27.80 -22.94 -24.73
CA GLY A 128 28.03 -23.38 -23.36
C GLY A 128 27.45 -22.41 -22.33
N ALA A 129 26.94 -22.93 -21.21
CA ALA A 129 26.54 -22.12 -20.07
C ALA A 129 27.74 -21.31 -19.53
N LEU A 130 27.61 -19.96 -19.53
CA LEU A 130 28.66 -19.10 -18.97
C LEU A 130 28.73 -19.29 -17.45
N ASP A 131 29.90 -19.66 -16.91
CA ASP A 131 30.16 -19.56 -15.47
C ASP A 131 30.49 -18.10 -15.15
N ILE A 132 29.58 -17.45 -14.40
CA ILE A 132 29.65 -16.02 -14.09
C ILE A 132 29.67 -15.84 -12.58
N LYS A 133 30.70 -15.13 -12.10
CA LYS A 133 30.91 -14.88 -10.67
C LYS A 133 31.08 -13.40 -10.39
N VAL A 134 30.31 -12.87 -9.46
CA VAL A 134 30.55 -11.53 -8.90
C VAL A 134 31.68 -11.65 -7.91
N LEU A 135 32.78 -10.98 -8.16
CA LEU A 135 34.00 -11.06 -7.32
C LEU A 135 34.00 -10.00 -6.22
N SER A 136 33.62 -8.81 -6.56
CA SER A 136 33.57 -7.66 -5.64
C SER A 136 32.63 -6.58 -6.12
N VAL A 137 32.29 -5.68 -5.22
CA VAL A 137 31.58 -4.43 -5.50
C VAL A 137 32.42 -3.27 -4.95
N SER A 138 32.52 -2.20 -5.68
CA SER A 138 33.17 -0.96 -5.26
C SER A 138 32.21 0.21 -5.39
N TYR A 139 32.31 1.16 -4.48
CA TYR A 139 31.54 2.40 -4.46
C TYR A 139 32.49 3.54 -4.74
N PRO A 140 32.47 4.15 -5.94
CA PRO A 140 33.33 5.29 -6.26
C PRO A 140 33.05 6.45 -5.29
N PRO A 141 34.09 7.12 -4.76
CA PRO A 141 33.92 8.20 -3.84
C PRO A 141 33.19 9.38 -4.48
N ASN A 142 32.22 9.98 -3.77
CA ASN A 142 31.40 11.10 -4.22
C ASN A 142 30.50 10.85 -5.43
N GLU A 143 30.23 9.59 -5.76
CA GLU A 143 29.30 9.21 -6.81
C GLU A 143 28.14 8.40 -6.25
N ALA A 144 26.94 8.65 -6.75
CA ALA A 144 25.77 7.80 -6.48
C ALA A 144 25.79 6.62 -7.48
N ALA A 145 26.82 5.79 -7.35
CA ALA A 145 27.07 4.65 -8.23
C ALA A 145 27.81 3.53 -7.51
N LEU A 146 27.74 2.33 -8.06
CA LEU A 146 28.59 1.20 -7.71
C LEU A 146 29.07 0.46 -8.97
N VAL A 147 30.17 -0.24 -8.83
CA VAL A 147 30.76 -1.04 -9.89
C VAL A 147 30.97 -2.48 -9.41
N TRP A 148 30.29 -3.43 -10.04
CA TRP A 148 30.56 -4.85 -9.82
C TRP A 148 31.73 -5.32 -10.68
N GLN A 149 32.65 -6.06 -10.08
CA GLN A 149 33.64 -6.84 -10.79
C GLN A 149 33.08 -8.24 -11.04
N VAL A 150 32.87 -8.56 -12.30
CA VAL A 150 32.22 -9.81 -12.73
C VAL A 150 33.19 -10.61 -13.59
N ALA A 151 33.55 -11.82 -13.14
CA ALA A 151 34.32 -12.76 -13.93
C ALA A 151 33.39 -13.62 -14.80
N SER A 152 33.74 -13.81 -16.08
CA SER A 152 33.02 -14.67 -17.00
C SER A 152 33.96 -15.67 -17.65
N SER A 153 33.55 -16.95 -17.73
CA SER A 153 34.33 -18.03 -18.38
C SER A 153 34.41 -17.90 -19.89
N GLY A 154 33.48 -17.17 -20.50
CA GLY A 154 33.39 -16.96 -21.95
C GLY A 154 32.82 -15.58 -22.27
N SER A 155 32.77 -15.28 -23.59
CA SER A 155 32.11 -14.09 -24.12
C SER A 155 30.66 -14.43 -24.49
N GLY A 156 29.71 -13.56 -24.17
CA GLY A 156 28.29 -13.78 -24.44
C GLY A 156 27.40 -12.83 -23.66
N SER A 157 26.10 -13.07 -23.64
CA SER A 157 25.13 -12.26 -22.91
C SER A 157 24.58 -13.02 -21.73
N ALA A 158 24.50 -12.35 -20.58
CA ALA A 158 23.91 -12.88 -19.36
C ALA A 158 22.62 -12.14 -19.01
N ARG A 159 21.57 -12.87 -18.62
CA ARG A 159 20.40 -12.30 -18.00
C ARG A 159 20.70 -12.07 -16.53
N VAL A 160 20.55 -10.85 -16.08
CA VAL A 160 20.80 -10.47 -14.70
C VAL A 160 19.57 -9.83 -14.09
N ARG A 161 19.39 -10.04 -12.80
CA ARG A 161 18.37 -9.36 -12.01
C ARG A 161 19.07 -8.48 -10.98
N ILE A 162 18.72 -7.21 -10.98
CA ILE A 162 19.16 -6.23 -10.00
C ILE A 162 17.96 -5.89 -9.13
N SER A 163 18.09 -6.08 -7.83
CA SER A 163 17.04 -5.76 -6.85
C SER A 163 17.54 -4.74 -5.85
N TYR A 164 16.65 -3.80 -5.46
CA TYR A 164 16.95 -2.76 -4.49
C TYR A 164 15.68 -2.24 -3.81
N LEU A 165 15.83 -1.63 -2.64
CA LEU A 165 14.77 -0.89 -2.00
C LEU A 165 14.75 0.56 -2.49
N LEU A 166 13.55 1.04 -2.79
CA LEU A 166 13.29 2.38 -3.31
C LEU A 166 12.41 3.15 -2.35
N GLY A 167 12.86 4.33 -1.94
CA GLY A 167 12.08 5.28 -1.17
C GLY A 167 11.12 6.10 -2.03
N ASN A 168 10.16 6.76 -1.40
CA ASN A 168 9.23 7.72 -2.01
C ASN A 168 8.36 7.16 -3.16
N LEU A 169 8.24 5.84 -3.27
CA LEU A 169 7.22 5.17 -4.06
C LEU A 169 6.25 4.54 -3.08
N THR A 170 5.05 5.12 -2.95
CA THR A 170 4.10 4.77 -1.89
C THR A 170 2.78 4.28 -2.45
N LYS A 171 2.06 3.49 -1.63
CA LYS A 171 0.69 3.06 -1.93
C LYS A 171 -0.28 3.51 -0.85
N SER A 172 -1.53 3.68 -1.24
CA SER A 172 -2.68 3.80 -0.34
C SER A 172 -3.90 3.15 -0.96
N PHE A 173 -4.83 2.69 -0.11
CA PHE A 173 -6.10 2.15 -0.60
C PHE A 173 -7.22 3.16 -0.40
N ASN A 174 -8.12 3.20 -1.37
CA ASN A 174 -9.32 4.02 -1.34
C ASN A 174 -10.51 3.17 -1.77
N TYR A 175 -11.68 3.54 -1.27
CA TYR A 175 -12.91 2.87 -1.60
C TYR A 175 -13.98 3.86 -2.05
N ARG A 176 -14.81 3.42 -2.97
CA ARG A 176 -16.05 4.08 -3.30
C ARG A 176 -17.20 3.12 -2.99
N ALA A 177 -18.03 3.50 -2.03
CA ALA A 177 -19.22 2.78 -1.64
C ALA A 177 -20.44 3.52 -2.20
N VAL A 178 -21.26 2.83 -2.99
CA VAL A 178 -22.50 3.40 -3.56
C VAL A 178 -23.66 2.55 -3.06
N ALA A 179 -24.39 3.06 -2.07
CA ALA A 179 -25.57 2.40 -1.54
C ALA A 179 -26.75 2.48 -2.51
N SER A 180 -27.57 1.44 -2.52
CA SER A 180 -28.86 1.45 -3.20
C SER A 180 -29.78 2.54 -2.61
N HIS A 181 -30.80 2.94 -3.36
CA HIS A 181 -31.76 3.96 -2.91
C HIS A 181 -32.46 3.57 -1.60
N ASP A 182 -32.74 2.30 -1.39
CA ASP A 182 -33.34 1.76 -0.17
C ASP A 182 -32.35 1.46 0.96
N GLU A 183 -31.03 1.65 0.70
CA GLU A 183 -29.94 1.36 1.62
C GLU A 183 -29.85 -0.12 2.07
N SER A 184 -30.40 -1.06 1.30
CA SER A 184 -30.32 -2.50 1.61
C SER A 184 -29.01 -3.14 1.21
N ALA A 185 -28.37 -2.60 0.18
CA ALA A 185 -27.10 -3.09 -0.35
C ALA A 185 -26.25 -1.94 -0.90
N LEU A 186 -24.98 -2.21 -1.14
CA LEU A 186 -24.11 -1.26 -1.84
C LEU A 186 -23.18 -1.96 -2.83
N THR A 187 -22.64 -1.18 -3.77
CA THR A 187 -21.48 -1.53 -4.56
C THR A 187 -20.24 -0.93 -3.90
N LEU A 188 -19.26 -1.79 -3.55
CA LEU A 188 -17.97 -1.37 -3.00
C LEU A 188 -16.89 -1.55 -4.06
N SER A 189 -16.31 -0.45 -4.53
CA SER A 189 -15.15 -0.47 -5.42
C SER A 189 -13.89 -0.14 -4.63
N GLN A 190 -12.91 -1.04 -4.68
CA GLN A 190 -11.61 -0.90 -4.02
C GLN A 190 -10.57 -0.46 -5.03
N TYR A 191 -9.82 0.57 -4.70
CA TYR A 191 -8.74 1.10 -5.53
C TYR A 191 -7.42 1.09 -4.77
N VAL A 192 -6.34 0.88 -5.50
CA VAL A 192 -4.99 1.19 -5.04
C VAL A 192 -4.49 2.44 -5.74
N ARG A 193 -4.01 3.38 -4.97
CA ARG A 193 -3.38 4.60 -5.43
C ARG A 193 -1.87 4.49 -5.18
N ILE A 194 -1.09 4.57 -6.24
CA ILE A 194 0.38 4.56 -6.20
C ILE A 194 0.88 5.95 -6.52
N GLN A 195 1.75 6.47 -5.69
CA GLN A 195 2.38 7.77 -5.88
C GLN A 195 3.88 7.60 -6.03
N ASN A 196 4.43 8.05 -7.14
CA ASN A 196 5.85 7.98 -7.46
C ASN A 196 6.53 9.34 -7.27
N LEU A 197 7.23 9.49 -6.17
CA LEU A 197 8.10 10.64 -5.87
C LEU A 197 9.57 10.22 -5.74
N ALA A 198 9.94 9.06 -6.32
CA ALA A 198 11.27 8.47 -6.20
C ALA A 198 12.29 9.06 -7.19
N ASN A 199 11.92 10.04 -8.00
CA ASN A 199 12.72 10.61 -9.08
C ASN A 199 13.15 9.61 -10.15
N GLU A 200 12.43 8.51 -10.29
CA GLU A 200 12.66 7.51 -11.30
C GLU A 200 11.37 7.16 -12.04
N SER A 201 11.44 6.97 -13.35
CA SER A 201 10.31 6.53 -14.15
C SER A 201 10.45 5.05 -14.48
N PHE A 202 9.33 4.35 -14.44
CA PHE A 202 9.25 2.94 -14.79
C PHE A 202 8.35 2.80 -16.01
N GLY A 203 8.91 2.26 -17.09
CA GLY A 203 8.18 1.98 -18.34
C GLY A 203 7.16 0.85 -18.15
N SER A 204 7.17 -0.16 -19.01
CA SER A 204 6.33 -1.33 -18.82
C SER A 204 6.74 -2.07 -17.56
N THR A 205 5.91 -1.96 -16.51
CA THR A 205 6.23 -2.42 -15.16
C THR A 205 5.09 -3.27 -14.63
N GLU A 206 5.46 -4.35 -13.94
CA GLU A 206 4.54 -5.17 -13.16
C GLU A 206 4.50 -4.63 -11.73
N LEU A 207 3.35 -4.14 -11.30
CA LEU A 207 3.12 -3.55 -9.97
C LEU A 207 2.27 -4.49 -9.12
N TRP A 208 2.71 -4.83 -7.92
CA TRP A 208 1.93 -5.59 -6.96
C TRP A 208 1.80 -4.84 -5.63
N ALA A 209 0.57 -4.63 -5.21
CA ALA A 209 0.24 -3.85 -4.03
C ALA A 209 0.12 -4.68 -2.74
N GLY A 210 0.50 -5.97 -2.76
CA GLY A 210 0.37 -6.91 -1.63
C GLY A 210 -0.96 -7.65 -1.59
N ILE A 211 -1.98 -7.13 -2.26
CA ILE A 211 -3.30 -7.76 -2.45
C ILE A 211 -3.83 -7.49 -3.85
N GLY A 212 -4.79 -8.30 -4.28
CA GLY A 212 -5.43 -8.16 -5.57
C GLY A 212 -4.54 -8.52 -6.76
N PRO A 213 -4.89 -8.04 -7.96
CA PRO A 213 -4.17 -8.39 -9.18
C PRO A 213 -2.81 -7.69 -9.29
N ARG A 214 -1.94 -8.25 -10.13
CA ARG A 214 -0.75 -7.56 -10.61
C ARG A 214 -1.13 -6.62 -11.74
N PHE A 215 -0.66 -5.40 -11.70
CA PHE A 215 -0.96 -4.37 -12.68
C PHE A 215 0.22 -4.18 -13.63
N HIS A 216 0.00 -4.33 -14.93
CA HIS A 216 1.02 -4.05 -15.96
C HIS A 216 0.83 -2.63 -16.47
N ARG A 217 1.45 -1.65 -15.85
CA ARG A 217 1.32 -0.23 -16.18
C ARG A 217 2.65 0.51 -16.01
N PRO A 218 2.95 1.46 -16.92
CA PRO A 218 4.04 2.41 -16.67
C PRO A 218 3.68 3.33 -15.51
N ILE A 219 4.69 3.81 -14.82
CA ILE A 219 4.55 4.88 -13.82
C ILE A 219 5.64 5.93 -14.03
N GLY A 220 5.23 7.14 -14.35
CA GLY A 220 6.12 8.27 -14.65
C GLY A 220 6.65 8.98 -13.41
N LEU A 221 7.56 9.92 -13.65
CA LEU A 221 8.05 10.83 -12.60
C LEU A 221 6.91 11.68 -12.04
N ASN A 222 6.85 11.79 -10.71
CA ASN A 222 5.84 12.58 -9.99
C ASN A 222 4.39 12.19 -10.34
N GLU A 223 4.21 11.01 -10.90
CA GLU A 223 2.89 10.51 -11.30
C GLU A 223 2.19 9.86 -10.11
N THR A 224 0.88 10.09 -10.04
CA THR A 224 -0.03 9.34 -9.18
C THR A 224 -0.99 8.55 -10.05
N LYS A 225 -1.05 7.23 -9.85
CA LYS A 225 -2.02 6.35 -10.51
C LYS A 225 -2.98 5.75 -9.51
N GLU A 226 -4.25 5.70 -9.89
CA GLU A 226 -5.29 4.97 -9.16
C GLU A 226 -5.82 3.85 -10.04
N MET A 227 -5.81 2.63 -9.52
CA MET A 227 -6.18 1.42 -10.26
C MET A 227 -7.23 0.65 -9.46
N LEU A 228 -8.25 0.16 -10.16
CA LEU A 228 -9.28 -0.69 -9.55
C LEU A 228 -8.66 -2.04 -9.19
N VAL A 229 -8.72 -2.38 -7.90
CA VAL A 229 -8.30 -3.68 -7.38
C VAL A 229 -9.40 -4.71 -7.54
N GLU A 230 -10.61 -4.37 -7.03
CA GLU A 230 -11.76 -5.25 -7.06
C GLU A 230 -13.06 -4.42 -6.95
N LYS A 231 -14.14 -4.96 -7.48
CA LYS A 231 -15.47 -4.40 -7.39
C LYS A 231 -16.43 -5.45 -6.86
N TYR A 232 -17.03 -5.15 -5.72
CA TYR A 232 -18.00 -6.01 -5.05
C TYR A 232 -19.39 -5.41 -5.27
N ASP A 233 -20.25 -6.14 -5.94
CA ASP A 233 -21.62 -5.72 -6.20
C ASP A 233 -22.59 -6.37 -5.21
N LYS A 234 -23.69 -5.68 -4.91
CA LYS A 234 -24.78 -6.14 -4.04
C LYS A 234 -24.30 -6.59 -2.65
N VAL A 235 -23.32 -5.90 -2.09
CA VAL A 235 -22.88 -6.16 -0.71
C VAL A 235 -24.00 -5.74 0.24
N PRO A 236 -24.57 -6.63 1.05
CA PRO A 236 -25.61 -6.27 2.01
C PRO A 236 -25.14 -5.21 3.00
N VAL A 237 -26.00 -4.26 3.29
CA VAL A 237 -25.73 -3.18 4.24
C VAL A 237 -26.64 -3.30 5.44
N ARG A 238 -26.03 -3.33 6.63
CA ARG A 238 -26.78 -3.12 7.86
C ARG A 238 -26.56 -1.69 8.34
N LYS A 239 -27.61 -0.86 8.21
CA LYS A 239 -27.59 0.50 8.77
C LYS A 239 -27.87 0.44 10.26
N THR A 240 -26.96 0.98 11.06
CA THR A 240 -27.08 1.04 12.52
C THR A 240 -27.14 2.47 13.01
N TYR A 241 -27.87 2.67 14.10
CA TYR A 241 -27.99 3.95 14.80
C TYR A 241 -27.39 3.75 16.19
N THR A 242 -26.39 4.55 16.53
CA THR A 242 -25.65 4.42 17.79
C THR A 242 -25.73 5.71 18.58
N SER A 243 -26.16 5.64 19.84
CA SER A 243 -26.05 6.74 20.78
C SER A 243 -25.03 6.37 21.84
N ASP A 244 -23.91 7.06 21.89
CA ASP A 244 -22.83 6.82 22.83
C ASP A 244 -22.76 7.94 23.87
N PRO A 245 -23.16 7.68 25.12
CA PRO A 245 -23.15 8.69 26.17
C PRO A 245 -21.76 9.19 26.57
N GLN A 246 -20.68 8.46 26.28
CA GLN A 246 -19.32 8.93 26.59
C GLN A 246 -18.98 10.25 25.90
N LEU A 247 -19.61 10.52 24.77
CA LEU A 247 -19.44 11.78 24.04
C LEU A 247 -19.99 13.00 24.79
N TYR A 248 -20.78 12.80 25.86
CA TYR A 248 -21.54 13.88 26.56
C TYR A 248 -21.10 14.15 27.97
N GLY A 249 -20.11 13.49 28.49
CA GLY A 249 -19.59 13.70 29.82
C GLY A 249 -20.45 13.11 30.95
N TYR A 250 -20.54 13.80 32.09
CA TYR A 250 -21.01 13.24 33.35
C TYR A 250 -22.44 12.68 33.35
N ILE A 251 -22.62 11.55 34.04
CA ILE A 251 -23.87 10.81 34.20
C ILE A 251 -24.95 11.63 34.96
N ASP A 252 -24.55 12.49 35.86
CA ASP A 252 -25.42 13.23 36.77
C ASP A 252 -26.14 14.45 36.14
N ARG A 253 -25.89 14.73 34.85
CA ARG A 253 -26.59 15.79 34.14
C ARG A 253 -27.65 15.25 33.20
N PRO A 254 -28.91 15.73 33.30
CA PRO A 254 -29.93 15.40 32.32
C PRO A 254 -29.52 15.84 30.92
N GLN A 255 -29.70 14.96 29.94
CA GLN A 255 -29.45 15.27 28.52
C GLN A 255 -30.79 15.19 27.78
N ASN A 256 -31.33 16.33 27.37
CA ASN A 256 -32.60 16.35 26.66
C ASN A 256 -32.50 15.73 25.27
N LYS A 257 -31.32 15.76 24.64
CA LYS A 257 -31.10 15.20 23.32
C LYS A 257 -29.64 14.71 23.17
N LEU A 258 -29.50 13.43 22.96
CA LEU A 258 -28.19 12.81 22.70
C LEU A 258 -27.93 12.71 21.20
N LEU A 259 -26.66 12.75 20.81
CA LEU A 259 -26.25 12.52 19.43
C LEU A 259 -26.51 11.05 19.05
N VAL A 260 -27.11 10.85 17.89
CA VAL A 260 -27.30 9.51 17.32
C VAL A 260 -26.52 9.44 16.02
N THR A 261 -25.45 8.66 16.01
CA THR A 261 -24.62 8.46 14.83
C THR A 261 -25.16 7.32 13.97
N MET A 262 -25.09 7.48 12.65
CA MET A 262 -25.49 6.45 11.69
C MET A 262 -24.26 5.81 11.08
N HIS A 263 -24.28 4.48 10.97
CA HIS A 263 -23.20 3.72 10.34
C HIS A 263 -23.74 2.68 9.37
N TYR A 264 -22.98 2.44 8.31
CA TYR A 264 -23.11 1.23 7.51
C TYR A 264 -22.14 0.17 8.04
N VAL A 265 -22.64 -1.02 8.26
CA VAL A 265 -21.87 -2.17 8.71
C VAL A 265 -21.87 -3.21 7.61
N LEU A 266 -20.68 -3.55 7.12
CA LEU A 266 -20.42 -4.55 6.08
C LEU A 266 -19.68 -5.71 6.71
N LYS A 267 -20.02 -6.96 6.38
CA LYS A 267 -19.30 -8.12 6.85
C LYS A 267 -18.44 -8.69 5.73
N ASN A 268 -17.13 -8.82 5.98
CA ASN A 268 -16.16 -9.28 4.98
C ASN A 268 -16.18 -10.81 4.85
N ASN A 269 -17.25 -11.37 4.32
CA ASN A 269 -17.35 -12.81 4.04
C ASN A 269 -18.04 -13.09 2.70
N LYS A 270 -17.92 -14.33 2.23
CA LYS A 270 -18.49 -14.75 0.93
C LYS A 270 -20.01 -14.73 0.90
N ALA A 271 -20.67 -14.98 2.03
CA ALA A 271 -22.13 -14.94 2.10
C ALA A 271 -22.67 -13.52 1.89
N GLU A 272 -21.89 -12.51 2.23
CA GLU A 272 -22.22 -11.09 2.07
C GLU A 272 -21.54 -10.47 0.82
N HIS A 273 -21.20 -11.29 -0.17
CA HIS A 273 -20.58 -10.89 -1.44
C HIS A 273 -19.23 -10.16 -1.32
N LEU A 274 -18.58 -10.31 -0.17
CA LEU A 274 -17.20 -9.91 0.12
C LEU A 274 -16.35 -11.18 0.35
N GLY A 275 -15.27 -11.10 1.12
CA GLY A 275 -14.56 -12.28 1.63
C GLY A 275 -13.64 -12.96 0.62
N THR A 276 -13.22 -12.27 -0.42
CA THR A 276 -12.17 -12.73 -1.34
C THR A 276 -10.77 -12.50 -0.77
N ALA A 277 -10.60 -11.40 -0.04
CA ALA A 277 -9.36 -11.00 0.62
C ALA A 277 -9.66 -10.08 1.83
N PRO A 278 -8.70 -9.87 2.72
CA PRO A 278 -8.79 -8.80 3.71
C PRO A 278 -8.97 -7.44 3.04
N LEU A 279 -9.76 -6.56 3.63
CA LEU A 279 -9.91 -5.18 3.17
C LEU A 279 -8.89 -4.29 3.88
N PRO A 280 -7.91 -3.70 3.18
CA PRO A 280 -6.92 -2.81 3.76
C PRO A 280 -7.52 -1.54 4.36
N TYR A 281 -6.78 -0.94 5.29
CA TYR A 281 -7.06 0.40 5.76
C TYR A 281 -7.08 1.38 4.60
N GLY A 282 -8.13 2.20 4.51
CA GLY A 282 -8.25 3.17 3.43
C GLY A 282 -9.44 4.11 3.57
N LYS A 283 -9.40 5.21 2.85
CA LYS A 283 -10.50 6.19 2.83
C LYS A 283 -11.67 5.66 2.01
N VAL A 284 -12.86 5.68 2.60
CA VAL A 284 -14.12 5.28 1.96
C VAL A 284 -14.96 6.53 1.69
N ARG A 285 -15.30 6.77 0.43
CA ARG A 285 -16.29 7.79 0.04
C ARG A 285 -17.63 7.11 -0.17
N ILE A 286 -18.64 7.58 0.54
CA ILE A 286 -19.96 6.97 0.61
C ILE A 286 -20.94 7.79 -0.17
N PHE A 287 -21.63 7.15 -1.08
CA PHE A 287 -22.67 7.72 -1.92
C PHE A 287 -23.96 6.89 -1.80
N GLN A 288 -25.07 7.47 -2.14
CA GLN A 288 -26.34 6.79 -2.27
C GLN A 288 -26.94 7.05 -3.66
N ASP A 289 -27.49 6.03 -4.29
CA ASP A 289 -28.27 6.14 -5.50
C ASP A 289 -29.57 6.93 -5.19
N ASP A 290 -29.86 7.95 -5.98
CA ASP A 290 -31.06 8.78 -5.84
C ASP A 290 -32.30 8.15 -6.50
N GLY A 291 -32.15 6.96 -7.10
CA GLY A 291 -33.22 6.26 -7.84
C GLY A 291 -33.55 6.89 -9.20
N ARG A 292 -32.76 7.89 -9.64
CA ARG A 292 -32.97 8.62 -10.91
C ARG A 292 -31.75 8.58 -11.83
N GLY A 293 -30.78 7.74 -11.50
CA GLY A 293 -29.53 7.57 -12.26
C GLY A 293 -28.40 8.51 -11.81
N SER A 294 -28.57 9.24 -10.71
CA SER A 294 -27.54 10.04 -10.06
C SER A 294 -27.20 9.49 -8.66
N THR A 295 -26.15 10.02 -8.06
CA THR A 295 -25.75 9.65 -6.70
C THR A 295 -25.59 10.87 -5.81
N ALA A 296 -26.14 10.81 -4.60
CA ALA A 296 -25.89 11.80 -3.56
C ALA A 296 -24.65 11.41 -2.75
N PHE A 297 -23.78 12.37 -2.44
CA PHE A 297 -22.67 12.16 -1.52
C PHE A 297 -23.18 12.21 -0.08
N LEU A 298 -22.99 11.12 0.67
CA LEU A 298 -23.39 11.03 2.06
C LEU A 298 -22.28 11.44 3.04
N GLY A 299 -21.03 11.14 2.69
CA GLY A 299 -19.90 11.44 3.55
C GLY A 299 -18.65 10.64 3.20
N GLU A 300 -17.62 10.79 4.01
CA GLU A 300 -16.41 9.97 3.92
C GLU A 300 -15.97 9.53 5.32
N ASP A 301 -15.39 8.34 5.38
CA ASP A 301 -14.85 7.75 6.61
C ASP A 301 -13.59 6.94 6.30
N TRP A 302 -12.89 6.51 7.33
CA TRP A 302 -11.75 5.61 7.22
C TRP A 302 -12.18 4.17 7.50
N GLY A 303 -12.21 3.34 6.44
CA GLY A 303 -12.36 1.90 6.59
C GLY A 303 -11.13 1.33 7.29
N LYS A 304 -11.32 0.73 8.46
CA LYS A 304 -10.25 0.04 9.19
C LYS A 304 -9.84 -1.22 8.44
N PHE A 305 -8.63 -1.71 8.70
CA PHE A 305 -8.23 -3.03 8.22
C PHE A 305 -9.27 -4.07 8.69
N THR A 306 -9.87 -4.77 7.73
CA THR A 306 -10.98 -5.69 8.00
C THR A 306 -10.60 -7.08 7.49
N PRO A 307 -10.17 -8.00 8.37
CA PRO A 307 -9.92 -9.39 8.02
C PRO A 307 -11.14 -10.09 7.42
N LEU A 308 -10.94 -11.32 6.96
CA LEU A 308 -12.06 -12.21 6.60
C LEU A 308 -12.92 -12.47 7.83
N ASP A 309 -14.23 -12.55 7.63
CA ASP A 309 -15.28 -12.73 8.64
C ASP A 309 -15.44 -11.59 9.68
N ASP A 310 -14.65 -10.51 9.57
CA ASP A 310 -14.78 -9.32 10.40
C ASP A 310 -15.71 -8.26 9.75
N GLN A 311 -15.99 -7.17 10.46
CA GLN A 311 -16.92 -6.13 10.06
C GLN A 311 -16.21 -4.79 9.83
N MET A 312 -16.54 -4.16 8.71
CA MET A 312 -16.22 -2.76 8.44
C MET A 312 -17.39 -1.88 8.83
N LYS A 313 -17.18 -0.98 9.80
CA LYS A 313 -18.17 -0.01 10.24
C LYS A 313 -17.80 1.36 9.68
N LEU A 314 -18.71 1.97 8.92
CA LEU A 314 -18.50 3.23 8.23
C LEU A 314 -19.49 4.29 8.73
N TYR A 315 -18.97 5.39 9.23
CA TYR A 315 -19.79 6.53 9.67
C TYR A 315 -20.42 7.23 8.45
N VAL A 316 -21.73 7.40 8.50
CA VAL A 316 -22.51 8.03 7.42
C VAL A 316 -22.96 9.45 7.79
N GLY A 317 -23.18 9.69 9.06
CA GLY A 317 -23.67 10.97 9.54
C GLY A 317 -24.42 10.89 10.86
N THR A 318 -25.09 11.97 11.22
CA THR A 318 -25.89 12.06 12.43
C THR A 318 -27.39 12.03 12.09
N ALA A 319 -28.13 11.17 12.78
CA ALA A 319 -29.57 11.05 12.61
C ALA A 319 -30.28 12.33 13.11
N GLN A 320 -31.25 12.82 12.32
CA GLN A 320 -32.12 13.93 12.69
C GLN A 320 -33.52 13.44 13.14
N ASP A 321 -33.87 12.26 12.70
CA ASP A 321 -35.18 11.63 12.81
C ASP A 321 -35.24 10.47 13.82
N VAL A 322 -34.11 10.17 14.47
CA VAL A 322 -34.04 9.29 15.64
C VAL A 322 -33.48 10.12 16.78
N VAL A 323 -34.24 10.25 17.86
CA VAL A 323 -33.91 11.11 19.01
C VAL A 323 -33.82 10.26 20.27
N VAL A 324 -32.74 10.42 20.99
CA VAL A 324 -32.55 9.79 22.31
C VAL A 324 -32.46 10.88 23.36
N LYS A 325 -33.30 10.76 24.38
CA LYS A 325 -33.28 11.63 25.56
C LYS A 325 -32.85 10.81 26.75
N ARG A 326 -31.94 11.31 27.56
CA ARG A 326 -31.50 10.69 28.80
C ARG A 326 -31.90 11.56 29.97
N THR A 327 -32.57 10.97 30.98
CA THR A 327 -32.90 11.59 32.23
C THR A 327 -32.46 10.69 33.37
N ILE A 328 -32.33 11.27 34.56
CA ILE A 328 -32.02 10.55 35.79
C ILE A 328 -33.31 10.41 36.58
N ASP A 329 -33.82 9.19 36.73
CA ASP A 329 -35.01 8.90 37.52
C ASP A 329 -34.67 8.75 39.01
N LYS A 330 -33.46 8.27 39.34
CA LYS A 330 -32.98 8.08 40.71
C LYS A 330 -31.48 8.38 40.77
N ASN A 331 -31.03 9.07 41.82
CA ASN A 331 -29.61 9.29 42.11
C ASN A 331 -29.47 9.42 43.63
N GLU A 332 -29.24 8.31 44.32
CA GLU A 332 -29.09 8.24 45.76
C GLU A 332 -27.65 7.90 46.13
N GLN A 333 -27.11 8.58 47.11
CA GLN A 333 -25.77 8.32 47.63
C GLN A 333 -25.88 7.80 49.07
N GLN A 334 -25.19 6.71 49.34
CA GLN A 334 -25.08 6.15 50.67
C GLN A 334 -23.61 6.14 51.09
N ARG A 335 -23.30 6.83 52.18
CA ARG A 335 -21.93 6.85 52.71
C ARG A 335 -21.58 5.47 53.29
N VAL A 336 -20.40 4.97 52.91
CA VAL A 336 -19.87 3.68 53.37
C VAL A 336 -18.85 3.89 54.50
N ALA A 337 -17.77 4.65 54.20
CA ALA A 337 -16.75 4.99 55.21
C ALA A 337 -15.90 6.17 54.69
N GLY A 338 -15.51 7.08 55.59
CA GLY A 338 -14.70 8.24 55.23
C GLY A 338 -15.34 9.07 54.12
N ASN A 339 -14.67 9.20 52.96
CA ASN A 339 -15.16 9.88 51.77
C ASN A 339 -15.71 8.92 50.70
N LEU A 340 -15.93 7.65 51.05
CA LEU A 340 -16.45 6.63 50.15
C LEU A 340 -17.98 6.58 50.19
N PHE A 341 -18.58 6.57 49.02
CA PHE A 341 -20.02 6.46 48.83
C PHE A 341 -20.36 5.30 47.92
N ASN A 342 -21.49 4.67 48.15
CA ASN A 342 -22.21 3.89 47.14
C ASN A 342 -23.23 4.80 46.48
N ARG A 343 -23.32 4.73 45.15
CA ARG A 343 -24.32 5.50 44.41
C ARG A 343 -25.28 4.54 43.73
N ASP A 344 -26.56 4.77 43.87
CA ASP A 344 -27.67 4.04 43.28
C ASP A 344 -28.31 4.99 42.23
N VAL A 345 -28.12 4.68 40.94
CA VAL A 345 -28.54 5.55 39.85
C VAL A 345 -29.46 4.78 38.90
N ILE A 346 -30.64 5.36 38.62
CA ILE A 346 -31.52 4.89 37.57
C ILE A 346 -31.53 5.91 36.43
N LEU A 347 -30.99 5.52 35.31
CA LEU A 347 -31.03 6.30 34.09
C LEU A 347 -32.20 5.86 33.23
N LYS A 348 -32.93 6.82 32.68
CA LYS A 348 -34.06 6.60 31.78
C LYS A 348 -33.71 7.15 30.41
N TYR A 349 -33.79 6.30 29.40
CA TYR A 349 -33.64 6.66 28.00
C TYR A 349 -35.00 6.64 27.33
N GLU A 350 -35.38 7.73 26.74
CA GLU A 350 -36.56 7.84 25.85
C GLU A 350 -36.05 7.92 24.43
N ILE A 351 -36.38 6.90 23.61
CA ILE A 351 -35.90 6.74 22.25
C ILE A 351 -37.11 6.92 21.32
N GLU A 352 -37.04 7.89 20.43
CA GLU A 352 -38.13 8.29 19.56
C GLU A 352 -37.70 8.13 18.07
N ASN A 353 -38.52 7.45 17.28
CA ASN A 353 -38.33 7.29 15.83
C ASN A 353 -39.41 8.08 15.10
N PHE A 354 -39.01 9.09 14.33
CA PHE A 354 -39.87 9.93 13.50
C PHE A 354 -39.95 9.46 12.04
N LYS A 355 -39.30 8.33 11.69
CA LYS A 355 -39.30 7.78 10.33
C LYS A 355 -40.52 6.93 10.05
N ASP A 356 -40.90 6.87 8.79
CA ASP A 356 -41.94 5.97 8.29
C ASP A 356 -41.49 4.50 8.20
N LYS A 357 -40.21 4.25 8.52
CA LYS A 357 -39.59 2.91 8.51
C LYS A 357 -39.15 2.54 9.93
N ALA A 358 -39.27 1.25 10.25
CA ALA A 358 -38.69 0.71 11.47
C ALA A 358 -37.17 0.88 11.46
N VAL A 359 -36.59 1.08 12.62
CA VAL A 359 -35.14 1.29 12.78
C VAL A 359 -34.61 0.32 13.81
N THR A 360 -33.55 -0.40 13.44
CA THR A 360 -32.80 -1.20 14.41
C THR A 360 -31.73 -0.31 15.01
N GLY A 361 -31.96 0.13 16.24
CA GLY A 361 -30.96 0.83 17.02
C GLY A 361 -30.00 -0.18 17.64
N ARG A 362 -28.72 -0.02 17.41
CA ARG A 362 -27.68 -0.71 18.13
C ARG A 362 -26.93 0.30 18.99
N ASP A 363 -26.75 -0.04 20.24
CA ASP A 363 -25.69 0.42 21.10
C ASP A 363 -25.91 1.79 21.78
N VAL A 364 -26.30 1.73 23.02
CA VAL A 364 -25.92 2.72 24.02
C VAL A 364 -24.72 2.13 24.74
N GLN A 365 -23.51 2.57 24.40
CA GLN A 365 -22.29 2.12 25.06
C GLN A 365 -22.08 2.93 26.32
N TRP A 366 -21.75 2.26 27.43
CA TRP A 366 -21.36 2.84 28.69
C TRP A 366 -20.01 2.33 29.14
N GLU A 367 -19.12 3.23 29.47
CA GLU A 367 -17.97 2.89 30.30
C GLU A 367 -18.43 2.80 31.75
N LEU A 368 -18.33 1.61 32.32
CA LEU A 368 -18.67 1.39 33.73
C LEU A 368 -17.47 1.73 34.61
N ALA A 369 -17.72 2.43 35.70
CA ALA A 369 -16.71 2.56 36.72
C ALA A 369 -16.35 1.16 37.26
N LYS A 370 -15.08 0.96 37.64
CA LYS A 370 -14.48 -0.31 38.06
C LYS A 370 -15.32 -1.16 39.03
N ASP A 371 -16.12 -0.56 39.86
CA ASP A 371 -16.92 -1.24 40.91
C ASP A 371 -18.43 -1.13 40.67
N THR A 372 -18.86 -0.91 39.44
CA THR A 372 -20.28 -0.80 39.10
C THR A 372 -20.92 -2.18 39.01
N THR A 373 -22.02 -2.39 39.73
CA THR A 373 -22.84 -3.59 39.64
C THR A 373 -24.08 -3.32 38.81
N PHE A 374 -24.29 -4.12 37.78
CA PHE A 374 -25.44 -4.02 36.91
C PHE A 374 -26.67 -4.72 37.52
N GLN A 375 -27.80 -4.02 37.61
CA GLN A 375 -29.05 -4.58 38.10
C GLN A 375 -30.20 -4.28 37.13
N GLY A 376 -30.43 -5.20 36.21
CA GLY A 376 -31.50 -5.08 35.20
C GLY A 376 -31.15 -4.12 34.05
N GLY A 377 -31.80 -4.25 32.94
CA GLY A 377 -31.60 -3.39 31.75
C GLY A 377 -31.12 -4.16 30.52
N PRO A 378 -29.95 -3.86 29.97
CA PRO A 378 -29.56 -4.27 28.61
C PRO A 378 -29.27 -5.76 28.44
N ASP A 379 -29.23 -6.13 27.20
CA ASP A 379 -28.84 -7.46 26.76
C ASP A 379 -27.39 -7.76 27.16
N LYS A 380 -27.16 -8.88 27.81
CA LYS A 380 -25.83 -9.24 28.31
C LYS A 380 -24.91 -9.82 27.30
N GLU A 381 -25.42 -10.27 26.14
CA GLU A 381 -24.62 -10.99 25.13
C GLU A 381 -23.53 -10.12 24.50
N ASP A 382 -23.81 -8.83 24.25
CA ASP A 382 -22.86 -7.93 23.62
C ASP A 382 -22.21 -6.93 24.61
N SER A 383 -22.53 -7.04 25.91
CA SER A 383 -21.99 -6.16 26.95
C SER A 383 -20.74 -6.72 27.58
N THR A 384 -19.76 -5.86 27.84
CA THR A 384 -18.56 -6.18 28.63
C THR A 384 -18.64 -5.56 29.99
N TYR A 385 -17.62 -5.78 30.86
CA TYR A 385 -17.58 -5.20 32.21
C TYR A 385 -17.49 -3.67 32.22
N ASP A 386 -16.99 -3.08 31.12
CA ASP A 386 -16.76 -1.64 30.93
C ASP A 386 -17.70 -1.00 29.89
N HIS A 387 -18.40 -1.83 29.10
CA HIS A 387 -19.30 -1.38 28.06
C HIS A 387 -20.65 -2.09 28.14
N LEU A 388 -21.73 -1.33 28.32
CA LEU A 388 -23.09 -1.86 28.24
C LEU A 388 -23.72 -1.52 26.88
N VAL A 389 -24.23 -2.55 26.22
CA VAL A 389 -24.82 -2.43 24.89
C VAL A 389 -26.31 -2.77 24.96
N PHE A 390 -27.15 -1.88 24.44
CA PHE A 390 -28.57 -2.10 24.29
C PHE A 390 -28.94 -2.23 22.83
N HIS A 391 -29.61 -3.31 22.47
CA HIS A 391 -30.23 -3.45 21.15
C HIS A 391 -31.69 -3.07 21.23
N VAL A 392 -32.08 -2.01 20.56
CA VAL A 392 -33.45 -1.53 20.56
C VAL A 392 -34.01 -1.56 19.15
N GLN A 393 -35.15 -2.22 18.97
CA GLN A 393 -35.92 -2.18 17.73
C GLN A 393 -36.99 -1.11 17.89
N LEU A 394 -36.92 -0.08 17.04
CA LEU A 394 -37.85 1.03 17.03
C LEU A 394 -38.85 0.81 15.90
N PRO A 395 -40.13 0.65 16.15
CA PRO A 395 -41.13 0.59 15.09
C PRO A 395 -41.16 1.89 14.26
N ALA A 396 -41.76 1.83 13.09
CA ALA A 396 -42.08 3.03 12.32
C ALA A 396 -43.02 3.95 13.12
N ARG A 397 -43.00 5.24 12.81
CA ARG A 397 -43.97 6.18 13.40
C ARG A 397 -45.41 5.76 13.08
N GLY A 398 -46.34 6.07 13.98
CA GLY A 398 -47.76 5.77 13.80
C GLY A 398 -48.40 6.55 12.67
N ALA A 399 -49.55 6.09 12.19
CA ALA A 399 -50.33 6.73 11.15
C ALA A 399 -50.80 8.16 11.54
N ASP A 400 -50.83 8.47 12.82
CA ASP A 400 -51.19 9.78 13.39
C ASP A 400 -50.00 10.77 13.42
N THR A 401 -48.90 10.44 12.71
CA THR A 401 -47.66 11.23 12.64
C THR A 401 -46.86 11.34 13.95
N LYS A 402 -47.31 10.68 15.00
CA LYS A 402 -46.55 10.61 16.25
C LYS A 402 -45.34 9.69 16.13
N ALA A 403 -44.22 10.12 16.71
CA ALA A 403 -43.03 9.29 16.83
C ALA A 403 -43.33 7.98 17.55
N ALA A 404 -42.79 6.88 17.07
CA ALA A 404 -42.75 5.67 17.87
C ALA A 404 -41.76 5.87 19.01
N LYS A 405 -42.16 5.52 20.24
CA LYS A 405 -41.41 5.76 21.46
C LYS A 405 -41.16 4.48 22.21
N ILE A 406 -39.92 4.28 22.62
CA ILE A 406 -39.49 3.22 23.56
C ILE A 406 -38.83 3.88 24.76
N ILE A 407 -39.08 3.31 25.94
CA ILE A 407 -38.44 3.71 27.19
C ILE A 407 -37.58 2.54 27.64
N GLN A 408 -36.28 2.80 27.83
CA GLN A 408 -35.33 1.87 28.39
C GLN A 408 -34.77 2.45 29.69
N LYS A 409 -34.69 1.62 30.74
CA LYS A 409 -34.11 2.02 32.03
C LYS A 409 -32.83 1.23 32.27
N LEU A 410 -31.83 1.92 32.80
CA LEU A 410 -30.58 1.34 33.25
C LEU A 410 -30.42 1.64 34.73
N HIS A 411 -30.31 0.59 35.53
CA HIS A 411 -30.08 0.67 36.98
C HIS A 411 -28.61 0.33 37.27
N LEU A 412 -27.87 1.30 37.79
CA LEU A 412 -26.46 1.21 38.12
C LEU A 412 -26.28 1.32 39.64
N VAL A 413 -25.51 0.42 40.21
CA VAL A 413 -25.03 0.54 41.59
C VAL A 413 -23.51 0.69 41.54
N ILE A 414 -23.02 1.91 41.75
CA ILE A 414 -21.61 2.26 41.77
C ILE A 414 -21.14 2.14 43.24
N LYS A 415 -20.14 1.30 43.48
CA LYS A 415 -19.61 1.07 44.82
C LYS A 415 -18.27 1.79 45.01
N ASN A 416 -18.05 2.25 46.25
CA ASN A 416 -16.79 2.85 46.68
C ASN A 416 -16.34 4.05 45.79
N GLU A 417 -17.30 4.87 45.38
CA GLU A 417 -17.02 6.13 44.68
C GLU A 417 -16.44 7.16 45.67
N TRP A 418 -15.45 7.95 45.19
CA TRP A 418 -14.80 9.01 46.01
C TRP A 418 -15.46 10.36 45.75
#